data_bd2f00de1bcae5dab9bf5407141e3336
#
_entry.id   bd2f00de1bcae5dab9bf5407141e3336
#
_cell.length_a   1.000
_cell.length_b   1.000
_cell.length_c   1.000
_cell.angle_alpha   90.00
_cell.angle_beta   90.00
_cell.angle_gamma   90.00
#
_symmetry.space_group_name_H-M   'P 1'
#
loop_
_entity.id
_entity.type
_entity.pdbx_description
1 polymer ?
#
loop_
_entity_poly.entity_id
_entity_poly.type
_entity_poly.pdbx_seq_one_letter_code
_entity_poly.pdbx_strand_id
1 'polypeptide(L)'
;METVAASDSPPRARPIPEQARAFVLFNEDAGSVAPGDRDKLVAALAAGGVAHHAIAPAKQCSRRMLARAKSFDVIIVLGGDGTARAAAALAPPDGPPLILLPGGTLNILPRALYGELAWPEALAAALDRGEVKRLTCGRANGEAFFVAALFGAPTLMAKAREAMREGRPLTAWRRFWYAMNRSFARGLRSQPDREAMRRAEAVGVLCPAFSGAIEADALEWVRLDARHALDLARVSLRALTAAWREDASVEIANCRTSDIVSLGVIPTTLDGEPRTFFHRVRVTYEPRGPRVIALPQEP
;
A
#
# COMPACT_ATOMS: atom_id res chain seq x y z
N MET A 1 -5.27 -36.38 34.96
CA MET A 1 -4.15 -35.45 34.92
C MET A 1 -3.47 -35.63 33.56
N GLU A 2 -3.96 -34.90 32.58
CA GLU A 2 -3.38 -34.91 31.22
C GLU A 2 -2.35 -33.77 31.11
N THR A 3 -1.12 -34.18 30.88
CA THR A 3 0.02 -33.26 30.70
C THR A 3 -0.09 -32.64 29.32
N VAL A 4 -0.41 -31.37 29.25
CA VAL A 4 -0.35 -30.58 28.01
C VAL A 4 1.11 -30.51 27.56
N ALA A 5 1.43 -31.20 26.48
CA ALA A 5 2.74 -31.11 25.83
C ALA A 5 2.93 -29.69 25.26
N ALA A 6 3.87 -28.97 25.84
CA ALA A 6 4.34 -27.70 25.26
C ALA A 6 4.91 -27.99 23.85
N SER A 7 4.41 -27.32 22.82
CA SER A 7 4.94 -27.43 21.47
C SER A 7 6.33 -26.81 21.44
N ASP A 8 7.34 -27.66 21.37
CA ASP A 8 8.75 -27.31 21.26
C ASP A 8 9.06 -26.93 19.78
N SER A 9 8.51 -25.81 19.34
CA SER A 9 8.91 -25.24 18.06
C SER A 9 10.24 -24.52 18.27
N PRO A 10 11.27 -24.77 17.43
CA PRO A 10 12.55 -24.11 17.57
C PRO A 10 12.37 -22.59 17.52
N PRO A 11 13.15 -21.82 18.29
CA PRO A 11 13.07 -20.37 18.29
C PRO A 11 13.27 -19.85 16.87
N ARG A 12 12.29 -19.10 16.35
CA ARG A 12 12.39 -18.49 15.01
C ARG A 12 13.61 -17.57 14.99
N ALA A 13 14.43 -17.72 13.96
CA ALA A 13 15.57 -16.83 13.77
C ALA A 13 15.09 -15.38 13.63
N ARG A 14 15.72 -14.46 14.33
CA ARG A 14 15.40 -13.02 14.24
C ARG A 14 15.63 -12.54 12.80
N PRO A 15 14.78 -11.64 12.27
CA PRO A 15 14.87 -11.16 10.88
C PRO A 15 16.09 -10.29 10.63
N ILE A 16 16.70 -9.75 11.69
CA ILE A 16 17.94 -8.95 11.67
C ILE A 16 18.93 -9.50 12.70
N PRO A 17 20.25 -9.33 12.48
CA PRO A 17 21.27 -9.78 13.43
C PRO A 17 21.15 -9.03 14.77
N GLU A 18 21.70 -9.65 15.83
CA GLU A 18 21.94 -8.94 17.09
C GLU A 18 22.92 -7.79 16.86
N GLN A 19 22.71 -6.66 17.53
CA GLN A 19 23.46 -5.42 17.34
C GLN A 19 23.39 -4.87 15.90
N ALA A 20 22.24 -5.04 15.24
CA ALA A 20 22.02 -4.56 13.89
C ALA A 20 22.29 -3.07 13.74
N ARG A 21 22.65 -2.67 12.52
CA ARG A 21 22.79 -1.28 12.10
C ARG A 21 21.55 -0.86 11.32
N ALA A 22 20.84 0.15 11.77
CA ALA A 22 19.63 0.64 11.13
C ALA A 22 19.85 2.00 10.45
N PHE A 23 19.35 2.15 9.21
CA PHE A 23 19.17 3.43 8.57
C PHE A 23 17.70 3.85 8.69
N VAL A 24 17.43 4.99 9.33
CA VAL A 24 16.08 5.45 9.65
C VAL A 24 15.68 6.63 8.78
N LEU A 25 14.56 6.52 8.09
CA LEU A 25 13.88 7.64 7.43
C LEU A 25 12.71 8.07 8.33
N PHE A 26 12.81 9.27 8.88
CA PHE A 26 11.83 9.82 9.81
C PHE A 26 11.07 10.98 9.17
N ASN A 27 9.74 10.92 9.18
CA ASN A 27 8.88 11.99 8.69
C ASN A 27 8.11 12.62 9.86
N GLU A 28 8.62 13.71 10.40
CA GLU A 28 8.01 14.46 11.49
C GLU A 28 6.66 15.10 11.15
N ASP A 29 6.40 15.35 9.84
CA ASP A 29 5.12 15.93 9.39
C ASP A 29 4.04 14.86 9.10
N ALA A 30 4.28 13.60 9.41
CA ALA A 30 3.30 12.55 9.18
C ALA A 30 2.16 12.64 10.22
N GLY A 31 0.91 12.40 9.76
CA GLY A 31 -0.29 12.76 10.52
C GLY A 31 -0.49 12.09 11.88
N SER A 32 0.19 10.96 12.15
CA SER A 32 0.13 10.26 13.45
C SER A 32 1.46 10.31 14.21
N VAL A 33 2.44 11.06 13.71
CA VAL A 33 3.72 11.27 14.40
C VAL A 33 3.61 12.47 15.33
N ALA A 34 3.89 12.26 16.61
CA ALA A 34 3.81 13.28 17.65
C ALA A 34 5.20 13.88 17.98
N PRO A 35 5.24 15.10 18.53
CA PRO A 35 6.47 15.62 19.13
C PRO A 35 7.05 14.62 20.17
N GLY A 36 8.36 14.36 20.10
CA GLY A 36 9.03 13.39 20.96
C GLY A 36 9.05 11.94 20.43
N ASP A 37 8.33 11.63 19.36
CA ASP A 37 8.36 10.26 18.78
C ASP A 37 9.72 9.88 18.21
N ARG A 38 10.54 10.87 17.85
CA ARG A 38 11.93 10.62 17.46
C ARG A 38 12.74 9.99 18.60
N ASP A 39 12.60 10.53 19.83
CA ASP A 39 13.31 10.01 21.00
C ASP A 39 12.76 8.65 21.43
N LYS A 40 11.43 8.47 21.35
CA LYS A 40 10.81 7.16 21.57
C LYS A 40 11.28 6.12 20.55
N LEU A 41 11.46 6.51 19.29
CA LEU A 41 11.97 5.63 18.24
C LEU A 41 13.40 5.20 18.57
N VAL A 42 14.27 6.13 18.97
CA VAL A 42 15.65 5.82 19.39
C VAL A 42 15.67 4.83 20.55
N ALA A 43 14.84 5.08 21.57
CA ALA A 43 14.71 4.18 22.72
C ALA A 43 14.20 2.77 22.31
N ALA A 44 13.19 2.73 21.43
CA ALA A 44 12.64 1.47 20.93
C ALA A 44 13.65 0.68 20.08
N LEU A 45 14.50 1.36 19.29
CA LEU A 45 15.58 0.74 18.54
C LEU A 45 16.60 0.09 19.45
N ALA A 46 17.03 0.80 20.50
CA ALA A 46 17.96 0.27 21.49
C ALA A 46 17.37 -0.95 22.22
N ALA A 47 16.11 -0.87 22.65
CA ALA A 47 15.40 -1.99 23.27
C ALA A 47 15.26 -3.20 22.33
N GLY A 48 15.10 -2.96 21.01
CA GLY A 48 15.02 -3.98 19.98
C GLY A 48 16.38 -4.60 19.57
N GLY A 49 17.49 -4.18 20.18
CA GLY A 49 18.84 -4.71 19.90
C GLY A 49 19.53 -4.06 18.69
N VAL A 50 19.11 -2.85 18.30
CA VAL A 50 19.79 -2.06 17.25
C VAL A 50 20.93 -1.29 17.90
N ALA A 51 22.19 -1.67 17.59
CA ALA A 51 23.37 -1.07 18.21
C ALA A 51 23.74 0.31 17.63
N HIS A 52 23.54 0.48 16.33
CA HIS A 52 23.86 1.71 15.62
C HIS A 52 22.73 2.14 14.73
N HIS A 53 22.45 3.44 14.69
CA HIS A 53 21.47 3.99 13.77
C HIS A 53 21.91 5.35 13.21
N ALA A 54 21.44 5.62 11.97
CA ALA A 54 21.55 6.92 11.35
C ALA A 54 20.16 7.38 10.95
N ILE A 55 19.73 8.58 11.39
CA ILE A 55 18.39 9.13 11.11
C ILE A 55 18.52 10.26 10.09
N ALA A 56 17.72 10.15 9.02
CA ALA A 56 17.60 11.18 7.99
C ALA A 56 16.12 11.61 7.83
N PRO A 57 15.86 12.89 7.47
CA PRO A 57 14.54 13.34 7.13
C PRO A 57 13.97 12.57 5.92
N ALA A 58 12.74 12.08 6.03
CA ALA A 58 12.13 11.30 4.94
C ALA A 58 11.96 12.11 3.62
N LYS A 59 11.86 13.42 3.71
CA LYS A 59 11.85 14.33 2.54
C LYS A 59 13.11 14.23 1.67
N GLN A 60 14.23 13.75 2.23
CA GLN A 60 15.48 13.56 1.52
C GLN A 60 15.60 12.17 0.89
N CYS A 61 14.59 11.32 1.04
CA CYS A 61 14.59 9.97 0.49
C CYS A 61 14.85 10.01 -1.02
N SER A 62 15.88 9.33 -1.45
CA SER A 62 16.29 9.23 -2.85
C SER A 62 16.93 7.88 -3.13
N ARG A 63 16.89 7.45 -4.39
CA ARG A 63 17.54 6.21 -4.82
C ARG A 63 19.02 6.17 -4.43
N ARG A 64 19.73 7.31 -4.53
CA ARG A 64 21.16 7.40 -4.15
C ARG A 64 21.34 7.20 -2.65
N MET A 65 20.47 7.77 -1.82
CA MET A 65 20.51 7.60 -0.36
C MET A 65 20.27 6.15 0.03
N LEU A 66 19.22 5.52 -0.50
CA LEU A 66 18.91 4.11 -0.21
C LEU A 66 19.95 3.14 -0.76
N ALA A 67 20.57 3.47 -1.89
CA ALA A 67 21.70 2.69 -2.40
C ALA A 67 22.94 2.77 -1.49
N ARG A 68 23.18 3.89 -0.82
CA ARG A 68 24.26 4.04 0.19
C ARG A 68 23.92 3.32 1.50
N ALA A 69 22.65 3.10 1.79
CA ALA A 69 22.22 2.36 2.97
C ALA A 69 22.54 0.86 2.92
N LYS A 70 23.20 0.35 1.89
CA LYS A 70 23.66 -1.05 1.78
C LYS A 70 24.58 -1.50 2.91
N SER A 71 25.26 -0.57 3.59
CA SER A 71 26.09 -0.87 4.74
C SER A 71 25.31 -1.06 6.05
N PHE A 72 23.99 -0.89 6.02
CA PHE A 72 23.08 -1.15 7.13
C PHE A 72 22.40 -2.49 6.95
N ASP A 73 21.95 -3.07 8.06
CA ASP A 73 21.27 -4.37 8.07
C ASP A 73 19.78 -4.25 7.81
N VAL A 74 19.21 -3.06 8.13
CA VAL A 74 17.79 -2.75 7.97
C VAL A 74 17.57 -1.26 7.67
N ILE A 75 16.56 -0.96 6.88
CA ILE A 75 16.06 0.41 6.66
C ILE A 75 14.70 0.54 7.35
N ILE A 76 14.57 1.48 8.27
CA ILE A 76 13.33 1.72 9.01
C ILE A 76 12.72 3.03 8.52
N VAL A 77 11.44 3.02 8.20
CA VAL A 77 10.71 4.19 7.67
C VAL A 77 9.54 4.46 8.59
N LEU A 78 9.56 5.58 9.28
CA LEU A 78 8.42 6.07 10.06
C LEU A 78 7.81 7.28 9.35
N GLY A 79 6.60 7.12 8.83
CA GLY A 79 5.91 8.14 8.05
C GLY A 79 4.54 7.71 7.56
N GLY A 80 3.89 8.54 6.75
CA GLY A 80 2.62 8.21 6.11
C GLY A 80 2.78 7.35 4.85
N ASP A 81 1.64 7.00 4.22
CA ASP A 81 1.59 6.12 3.05
C ASP A 81 2.48 6.59 1.88
N GLY A 82 2.49 7.91 1.61
CA GLY A 82 3.37 8.49 0.59
C GLY A 82 4.86 8.27 0.89
N THR A 83 5.27 8.37 2.15
CA THR A 83 6.65 8.12 2.60
C THR A 83 7.01 6.64 2.47
N ALA A 84 6.15 5.76 2.95
CA ALA A 84 6.33 4.31 2.88
C ALA A 84 6.43 3.84 1.42
N ARG A 85 5.50 4.28 0.56
CA ARG A 85 5.50 3.98 -0.88
C ARG A 85 6.74 4.52 -1.58
N ALA A 86 7.15 5.76 -1.30
CA ALA A 86 8.35 6.35 -1.92
C ALA A 86 9.62 5.57 -1.52
N ALA A 87 9.77 5.23 -0.25
CA ALA A 87 10.90 4.43 0.22
C ALA A 87 10.92 3.05 -0.45
N ALA A 88 9.79 2.33 -0.49
CA ALA A 88 9.67 1.04 -1.13
C ALA A 88 9.95 1.11 -2.65
N ALA A 89 9.45 2.14 -3.36
CA ALA A 89 9.66 2.31 -4.80
C ALA A 89 11.11 2.64 -5.18
N LEU A 90 11.86 3.26 -4.27
CA LEU A 90 13.25 3.70 -4.50
C LEU A 90 14.28 2.71 -3.94
N ALA A 91 13.89 1.83 -3.03
CA ALA A 91 14.79 0.85 -2.44
C ALA A 91 15.27 -0.17 -3.48
N PRO A 92 16.57 -0.53 -3.45
CA PRO A 92 17.08 -1.58 -4.32
C PRO A 92 16.42 -2.92 -3.99
N PRO A 93 16.04 -3.76 -4.98
CA PRO A 93 15.39 -5.05 -4.73
C PRO A 93 16.19 -5.98 -3.81
N ASP A 94 17.51 -5.96 -3.91
CA ASP A 94 18.42 -6.80 -3.11
C ASP A 94 19.18 -5.97 -2.04
N GLY A 95 18.64 -4.80 -1.69
CA GLY A 95 19.12 -3.95 -0.60
C GLY A 95 18.75 -4.49 0.79
N PRO A 96 19.09 -3.78 1.88
CA PRO A 96 18.60 -4.10 3.21
C PRO A 96 17.06 -4.15 3.25
N PRO A 97 16.46 -5.06 4.04
CA PRO A 97 15.01 -5.11 4.17
C PRO A 97 14.46 -3.82 4.80
N LEU A 98 13.23 -3.46 4.42
CA LEU A 98 12.53 -2.31 4.95
C LEU A 98 11.59 -2.71 6.08
N ILE A 99 11.55 -1.91 7.15
CA ILE A 99 10.45 -1.87 8.13
C ILE A 99 9.67 -0.59 7.86
N LEU A 100 8.42 -0.71 7.42
CA LEU A 100 7.56 0.41 7.03
C LEU A 100 6.55 0.69 8.14
N LEU A 101 6.86 1.60 9.05
CA LEU A 101 6.06 1.87 10.25
C LEU A 101 4.88 2.82 9.98
N PRO A 102 3.70 2.57 10.58
CA PRO A 102 2.52 3.40 10.40
C PRO A 102 2.65 4.75 11.14
N GLY A 103 2.92 5.82 10.41
CA GLY A 103 2.98 7.19 10.91
C GLY A 103 1.95 8.13 10.25
N GLY A 104 1.14 7.62 9.33
CA GLY A 104 0.12 8.39 8.60
C GLY A 104 -1.30 8.18 9.13
N THR A 105 -2.28 8.66 8.38
CA THR A 105 -3.70 8.54 8.72
C THR A 105 -4.30 7.21 8.26
N LEU A 106 -4.01 6.76 7.05
CA LEU A 106 -4.58 5.53 6.48
C LEU A 106 -3.67 4.33 6.71
N ASN A 107 -2.36 4.51 6.55
CA ASN A 107 -1.33 3.48 6.77
C ASN A 107 -1.61 2.19 5.99
N ILE A 108 -2.05 2.30 4.72
CA ILE A 108 -2.54 1.18 3.92
C ILE A 108 -1.46 0.09 3.77
N LEU A 109 -0.26 0.46 3.34
CA LEU A 109 0.85 -0.48 3.17
C LEU A 109 1.38 -1.00 4.52
N PRO A 110 1.64 -0.17 5.54
CA PRO A 110 1.99 -0.67 6.88
C PRO A 110 0.97 -1.64 7.47
N ARG A 111 -0.33 -1.38 7.33
CA ARG A 111 -1.39 -2.28 7.81
C ARG A 111 -1.39 -3.63 7.10
N ALA A 112 -1.08 -3.67 5.82
CA ALA A 112 -0.92 -4.93 5.09
C ALA A 112 0.26 -5.78 5.61
N LEU A 113 1.26 -5.16 6.24
CA LEU A 113 2.45 -5.82 6.78
C LEU A 113 2.33 -6.18 8.26
N TYR A 114 1.63 -5.36 9.06
CA TYR A 114 1.63 -5.44 10.52
C TYR A 114 0.22 -5.48 11.15
N GLY A 115 -0.85 -5.46 10.35
CA GLY A 115 -2.21 -5.31 10.87
C GLY A 115 -2.46 -3.90 11.42
N GLU A 116 -3.29 -3.81 12.46
CA GLU A 116 -3.72 -2.54 13.08
C GLU A 116 -2.76 -2.04 14.19
N LEU A 117 -1.54 -2.56 14.25
CA LEU A 117 -0.56 -2.17 15.27
C LEU A 117 -0.15 -0.70 15.11
N ALA A 118 0.01 0.01 16.23
CA ALA A 118 0.65 1.32 16.24
C ALA A 118 2.16 1.18 15.97
N TRP A 119 2.84 2.27 15.59
CA TRP A 119 4.23 2.17 15.14
C TRP A 119 5.20 1.59 16.20
N PRO A 120 5.04 1.84 17.52
CA PRO A 120 5.94 1.24 18.50
C PRO A 120 5.79 -0.29 18.58
N GLU A 121 4.55 -0.77 18.60
CA GLU A 121 4.24 -2.21 18.63
C GLU A 121 4.64 -2.88 17.31
N ALA A 122 4.39 -2.22 16.17
CA ALA A 122 4.79 -2.72 14.86
C ALA A 122 6.31 -2.87 14.75
N LEU A 123 7.08 -1.89 15.27
CA LEU A 123 8.54 -1.97 15.32
C LEU A 123 9.02 -3.14 16.18
N ALA A 124 8.51 -3.23 17.41
CA ALA A 124 8.87 -4.30 18.35
C ALA A 124 8.58 -5.68 17.74
N ALA A 125 7.37 -5.87 17.19
CA ALA A 125 6.96 -7.12 16.57
C ALA A 125 7.79 -7.45 15.31
N ALA A 126 8.11 -6.45 14.48
CA ALA A 126 8.93 -6.65 13.30
C ALA A 126 10.36 -7.08 13.65
N LEU A 127 10.95 -6.50 14.71
CA LEU A 127 12.29 -6.83 15.17
C LEU A 127 12.37 -8.19 15.88
N ASP A 128 11.30 -8.59 16.56
CA ASP A 128 11.24 -9.83 17.34
C ASP A 128 10.88 -11.05 16.47
N ARG A 129 9.75 -10.97 15.76
CA ARG A 129 9.11 -12.10 15.07
C ARG A 129 8.78 -11.87 13.59
N GLY A 130 9.28 -10.79 13.01
CA GLY A 130 9.08 -10.51 11.59
C GLY A 130 9.79 -11.52 10.69
N GLU A 131 9.35 -11.61 9.46
CA GLU A 131 9.96 -12.42 8.40
C GLU A 131 10.36 -11.54 7.23
N VAL A 132 11.54 -11.80 6.66
CA VAL A 132 11.96 -11.09 5.45
C VAL A 132 11.21 -11.65 4.26
N LYS A 133 10.36 -10.83 3.66
CA LYS A 133 9.58 -11.16 2.45
C LYS A 133 9.92 -10.20 1.31
N ARG A 134 9.72 -10.65 0.08
CA ARG A 134 9.83 -9.76 -1.08
C ARG A 134 8.48 -9.11 -1.35
N LEU A 135 8.48 -7.79 -1.35
CA LEU A 135 7.29 -7.02 -1.66
C LEU A 135 7.17 -6.91 -3.19
N THR A 136 6.14 -7.52 -3.75
CA THR A 136 5.80 -7.35 -5.17
C THR A 136 5.05 -6.04 -5.38
N CYS A 137 5.06 -5.49 -6.57
CA CYS A 137 4.33 -4.26 -6.85
C CYS A 137 3.71 -4.25 -8.26
N GLY A 138 2.74 -3.37 -8.43
CA GLY A 138 2.29 -2.94 -9.73
C GLY A 138 2.95 -1.62 -10.15
N ARG A 139 3.06 -1.38 -11.45
CA ARG A 139 3.49 -0.09 -12.00
C ARG A 139 2.44 0.47 -12.94
N ALA A 140 1.91 1.64 -12.64
CA ALA A 140 1.00 2.39 -13.51
C ALA A 140 1.81 3.45 -14.27
N ASN A 141 2.03 3.26 -15.57
CA ASN A 141 2.92 4.08 -16.39
C ASN A 141 4.30 4.34 -15.74
N GLY A 142 4.84 3.30 -15.06
CA GLY A 142 6.14 3.36 -14.39
C GLY A 142 6.08 3.80 -12.91
N GLU A 143 4.99 4.41 -12.43
CA GLU A 143 4.80 4.72 -11.01
C GLU A 143 4.42 3.45 -10.21
N ALA A 144 5.20 3.14 -9.19
CA ALA A 144 4.96 1.95 -8.37
C ALA A 144 3.80 2.15 -7.38
N PHE A 145 3.03 1.06 -7.18
CA PHE A 145 2.09 0.89 -6.07
C PHE A 145 2.24 -0.52 -5.49
N PHE A 146 1.96 -0.67 -4.20
CA PHE A 146 2.25 -1.89 -3.46
C PHE A 146 1.01 -2.56 -2.87
N VAL A 147 -0.10 -1.84 -2.83
CA VAL A 147 -1.39 -2.33 -2.32
C VAL A 147 -2.43 -2.32 -3.43
N ALA A 148 -2.81 -1.14 -3.91
CA ALA A 148 -3.84 -1.03 -4.93
C ALA A 148 -3.70 0.22 -5.80
N ALA A 149 -4.03 0.07 -7.07
CA ALA A 149 -4.32 1.17 -7.99
C ALA A 149 -5.81 1.14 -8.33
N LEU A 150 -6.50 2.27 -8.13
CA LEU A 150 -7.91 2.42 -8.49
C LEU A 150 -8.04 3.47 -9.59
N PHE A 151 -8.82 3.17 -10.60
CA PHE A 151 -9.04 4.02 -11.77
C PHE A 151 -10.54 4.31 -11.93
N GLY A 152 -10.89 5.57 -12.21
CA GLY A 152 -12.25 6.00 -12.48
C GLY A 152 -12.99 6.55 -11.27
N ALA A 153 -14.32 6.38 -11.24
CA ALA A 153 -15.23 7.02 -10.29
C ALA A 153 -14.87 6.86 -8.78
N PRO A 154 -14.44 5.70 -8.28
CA PRO A 154 -14.12 5.52 -6.86
C PRO A 154 -13.02 6.44 -6.34
N THR A 155 -12.10 6.85 -7.20
CA THR A 155 -11.00 7.76 -6.83
C THR A 155 -11.49 9.15 -6.45
N LEU A 156 -12.66 9.52 -6.93
CA LEU A 156 -13.30 10.81 -6.62
C LEU A 156 -13.89 10.83 -5.21
N MET A 157 -14.24 9.65 -4.66
CA MET A 157 -14.69 9.53 -3.28
C MET A 157 -13.58 9.87 -2.28
N ALA A 158 -12.32 9.53 -2.61
CA ALA A 158 -11.18 9.91 -1.78
C ALA A 158 -11.03 11.45 -1.72
N LYS A 159 -11.19 12.14 -2.84
CA LYS A 159 -11.17 13.61 -2.90
C LYS A 159 -12.37 14.27 -2.20
N ALA A 160 -13.56 13.66 -2.27
CA ALA A 160 -14.74 14.14 -1.56
C ALA A 160 -14.60 13.99 -0.05
N ARG A 161 -14.01 12.88 0.42
CA ARG A 161 -13.71 12.61 1.83
C ARG A 161 -12.70 13.63 2.39
N GLU A 162 -11.66 13.96 1.62
CA GLU A 162 -10.69 14.98 1.99
C GLU A 162 -11.33 16.37 2.12
N ALA A 163 -12.16 16.76 1.15
CA ALA A 163 -12.88 18.04 1.20
C ALA A 163 -13.93 18.11 2.32
N MET A 164 -14.52 16.98 2.73
CA MET A 164 -15.37 16.90 3.94
C MET A 164 -14.55 17.13 5.21
N ARG A 165 -13.33 16.60 5.26
CA ARG A 165 -12.40 16.79 6.39
C ARG A 165 -11.96 18.26 6.52
N GLU A 166 -11.85 18.99 5.40
CA GLU A 166 -11.54 20.43 5.34
C GLU A 166 -12.74 21.34 5.72
N GLY A 167 -13.87 20.79 6.16
CA GLY A 167 -15.04 21.56 6.61
C GLY A 167 -15.84 22.22 5.48
N ARG A 168 -15.76 21.72 4.23
CA ARG A 168 -16.47 22.25 3.06
C ARG A 168 -17.44 21.23 2.43
N PRO A 169 -18.46 20.75 3.14
CA PRO A 169 -19.29 19.61 2.70
C PRO A 169 -20.08 19.88 1.41
N LEU A 170 -20.61 21.08 1.23
CA LEU A 170 -21.41 21.43 0.03
C LEU A 170 -20.60 21.54 -1.25
N THR A 171 -19.39 22.09 -1.16
CA THR A 171 -18.46 22.17 -2.31
C THR A 171 -17.88 20.82 -2.65
N ALA A 172 -17.62 19.99 -1.64
CA ALA A 172 -17.20 18.60 -1.79
C ALA A 172 -18.28 17.77 -2.49
N TRP A 173 -19.53 17.87 -2.03
CA TRP A 173 -20.68 17.16 -2.60
C TRP A 173 -20.94 17.57 -4.06
N ARG A 174 -20.92 18.88 -4.39
CA ARG A 174 -21.12 19.35 -5.75
C ARG A 174 -19.99 18.94 -6.69
N ARG A 175 -18.74 18.99 -6.25
CA ARG A 175 -17.57 18.52 -7.02
C ARG A 175 -17.61 17.01 -7.22
N PHE A 176 -17.97 16.27 -6.20
CA PHE A 176 -18.16 14.82 -6.26
C PHE A 176 -19.22 14.44 -7.29
N TRP A 177 -20.41 15.05 -7.20
CA TRP A 177 -21.52 14.76 -8.10
C TRP A 177 -21.22 15.13 -9.57
N TYR A 178 -20.63 16.28 -9.78
CA TYR A 178 -20.18 16.71 -11.10
C TYR A 178 -19.11 15.79 -11.70
N ALA A 179 -18.13 15.40 -10.90
CA ALA A 179 -17.05 14.50 -11.32
C ALA A 179 -17.57 13.08 -11.57
N MET A 180 -18.51 12.61 -10.77
CA MET A 180 -19.17 11.31 -10.94
C MET A 180 -19.97 11.27 -12.25
N ASN A 181 -20.85 12.22 -12.49
CA ASN A 181 -21.63 12.31 -13.74
C ASN A 181 -20.71 12.40 -14.97
N ARG A 182 -19.61 13.15 -14.88
CA ARG A 182 -18.67 13.29 -15.99
C ARG A 182 -17.84 12.03 -16.24
N SER A 183 -17.56 11.23 -15.20
CA SER A 183 -16.87 9.94 -15.33
C SER A 183 -17.78 8.88 -15.94
N PHE A 184 -19.05 8.81 -15.54
CA PHE A 184 -20.06 7.95 -16.16
C PHE A 184 -20.25 8.28 -17.65
N ALA A 185 -20.19 9.56 -18.04
CA ALA A 185 -20.38 9.99 -19.42
C ALA A 185 -19.22 9.61 -20.36
N ARG A 186 -18.02 9.38 -19.84
CA ARG A 186 -16.82 9.13 -20.66
C ARG A 186 -16.34 7.69 -20.70
N GLY A 187 -16.86 6.82 -19.85
CA GLY A 187 -16.57 5.38 -19.77
C GLY A 187 -15.08 5.03 -19.84
N LEU A 188 -14.60 4.28 -18.86
CA LEU A 188 -13.31 3.61 -18.97
C LEU A 188 -13.47 2.37 -19.86
N ARG A 189 -12.39 1.99 -20.51
CA ARG A 189 -12.27 0.65 -21.10
C ARG A 189 -11.02 0.03 -20.53
N SER A 190 -11.08 -1.24 -20.19
CA SER A 190 -9.94 -1.97 -19.63
C SER A 190 -9.79 -3.33 -20.25
N GLN A 191 -8.55 -3.80 -20.21
CA GLN A 191 -8.14 -5.07 -20.78
C GLN A 191 -7.06 -5.67 -19.86
N PRO A 192 -7.34 -6.79 -19.17
CA PRO A 192 -6.31 -7.55 -18.50
C PRO A 192 -5.58 -8.43 -19.53
N ASP A 193 -4.25 -8.45 -19.47
CA ASP A 193 -3.36 -9.20 -20.35
C ASP A 193 -3.72 -9.07 -21.85
N ARG A 194 -4.11 -10.17 -22.49
CA ARG A 194 -4.47 -10.21 -23.92
C ARG A 194 -5.97 -10.41 -24.14
N GLU A 195 -6.78 -10.23 -23.12
CA GLU A 195 -8.23 -10.35 -23.25
C GLU A 195 -8.83 -9.21 -24.07
N ALA A 196 -10.15 -9.30 -24.33
CA ALA A 196 -10.84 -8.27 -25.07
C ALA A 196 -10.99 -6.99 -24.24
N MET A 197 -10.83 -5.84 -24.88
CA MET A 197 -11.07 -4.53 -24.27
C MET A 197 -12.56 -4.35 -23.94
N ARG A 198 -12.89 -4.24 -22.65
CA ARG A 198 -14.27 -4.13 -22.16
C ARG A 198 -14.51 -2.77 -21.50
N ARG A 199 -15.75 -2.31 -21.53
CA ARG A 199 -16.17 -1.12 -20.80
C ARG A 199 -16.14 -1.37 -19.30
N ALA A 200 -15.75 -0.33 -18.54
CA ALA A 200 -15.75 -0.32 -17.09
C ALA A 200 -16.15 1.06 -16.58
N GLU A 201 -16.81 1.11 -15.45
CA GLU A 201 -17.02 2.37 -14.71
C GLU A 201 -15.89 2.62 -13.73
N ALA A 202 -15.30 1.55 -13.22
CA ALA A 202 -14.11 1.57 -12.40
C ALA A 202 -13.25 0.34 -12.65
N VAL A 203 -11.96 0.49 -12.46
CA VAL A 203 -11.01 -0.61 -12.47
C VAL A 203 -10.16 -0.53 -11.23
N GLY A 204 -10.03 -1.64 -10.51
CA GLY A 204 -9.07 -1.86 -9.44
C GLY A 204 -7.97 -2.80 -9.90
N VAL A 205 -6.75 -2.54 -9.51
CA VAL A 205 -5.64 -3.47 -9.66
C VAL A 205 -4.94 -3.58 -8.32
N LEU A 206 -4.99 -4.77 -7.73
CA LEU A 206 -4.51 -5.02 -6.38
C LEU A 206 -3.24 -5.85 -6.42
N CYS A 207 -2.29 -5.49 -5.56
CA CYS A 207 -1.10 -6.30 -5.34
C CYS A 207 -1.39 -7.46 -4.37
N PRO A 208 -0.61 -8.55 -4.44
CA PRO A 208 -0.76 -9.69 -3.56
C PRO A 208 -0.79 -9.35 -2.06
N ALA A 209 -0.02 -8.34 -1.63
CA ALA A 209 -0.01 -7.88 -0.25
C ALA A 209 -1.40 -7.43 0.28
N PHE A 210 -2.31 -7.01 -0.60
CA PHE A 210 -3.67 -6.61 -0.23
C PHE A 210 -4.66 -7.79 -0.25
N SER A 211 -4.42 -8.78 -1.11
CA SER A 211 -5.26 -9.98 -1.19
C SER A 211 -4.92 -11.04 -0.15
N GLY A 212 -3.94 -10.79 0.72
CA GLY A 212 -3.40 -11.77 1.66
C GLY A 212 -2.40 -12.75 1.04
N ALA A 213 -2.23 -12.73 -0.28
CA ALA A 213 -1.32 -13.62 -1.02
C ALA A 213 -0.05 -12.86 -1.44
N ILE A 214 0.78 -12.47 -0.47
CA ILE A 214 2.01 -11.66 -0.69
C ILE A 214 2.95 -12.30 -1.73
N GLU A 215 2.85 -13.60 -1.96
CA GLU A 215 3.72 -14.39 -2.86
C GLU A 215 3.05 -14.75 -4.19
N ALA A 216 1.85 -14.24 -4.46
CA ALA A 216 1.18 -14.53 -5.75
C ALA A 216 1.93 -13.90 -6.93
N ASP A 217 1.98 -14.62 -8.04
CA ASP A 217 2.73 -14.28 -9.26
C ASP A 217 1.99 -13.32 -10.22
N ALA A 218 0.94 -12.66 -9.76
CA ALA A 218 0.10 -11.80 -10.57
C ALA A 218 -0.59 -10.72 -9.73
N LEU A 219 -1.06 -9.68 -10.39
CA LEU A 219 -1.98 -8.69 -9.83
C LEU A 219 -3.41 -9.22 -9.93
N GLU A 220 -4.24 -8.89 -8.93
CA GLU A 220 -5.68 -9.09 -9.00
C GLU A 220 -6.30 -7.90 -9.74
N TRP A 221 -6.87 -8.14 -10.89
CA TRP A 221 -7.58 -7.14 -11.67
C TRP A 221 -9.09 -7.25 -11.38
N VAL A 222 -9.70 -6.11 -11.13
CA VAL A 222 -11.10 -5.99 -10.74
C VAL A 222 -11.77 -4.97 -11.64
N ARG A 223 -12.81 -5.40 -12.36
CA ARG A 223 -13.65 -4.52 -13.17
C ARG A 223 -15.01 -4.34 -12.53
N LEU A 224 -15.43 -3.11 -12.37
CA LEU A 224 -16.78 -2.75 -11.98
C LEU A 224 -17.56 -2.29 -13.21
N ASP A 225 -18.62 -3.00 -13.54
CA ASP A 225 -19.60 -2.67 -14.59
C ASP A 225 -20.91 -2.26 -13.94
N ALA A 226 -20.92 -1.10 -13.30
CA ALA A 226 -22.09 -0.55 -12.64
C ALA A 226 -22.97 0.15 -13.69
N ARG A 227 -24.12 -0.42 -13.99
CA ARG A 227 -25.09 0.18 -14.93
C ARG A 227 -25.86 1.35 -14.32
N HIS A 228 -25.94 1.38 -12.99
CA HIS A 228 -26.67 2.40 -12.23
C HIS A 228 -25.83 2.88 -11.03
N ALA A 229 -26.07 4.11 -10.58
CA ALA A 229 -25.42 4.69 -9.40
C ALA A 229 -25.68 3.87 -8.12
N LEU A 230 -26.80 3.14 -8.06
CA LEU A 230 -27.15 2.24 -6.96
C LEU A 230 -26.21 1.03 -6.88
N ASP A 231 -25.73 0.50 -8.01
CA ASP A 231 -24.76 -0.61 -8.03
C ASP A 231 -23.43 -0.16 -7.42
N LEU A 232 -22.98 1.06 -7.77
CA LEU A 232 -21.78 1.64 -7.20
C LEU A 232 -21.92 1.87 -5.69
N ALA A 233 -23.06 2.37 -5.23
CA ALA A 233 -23.34 2.56 -3.81
C ALA A 233 -23.36 1.22 -3.06
N ARG A 234 -23.99 0.18 -3.63
CA ARG A 234 -24.04 -1.17 -3.06
C ARG A 234 -22.65 -1.79 -2.93
N VAL A 235 -21.86 -1.75 -4.00
CA VAL A 235 -20.48 -2.28 -4.00
C VAL A 235 -19.61 -1.50 -3.01
N SER A 236 -19.75 -0.18 -2.93
CA SER A 236 -19.01 0.65 -1.97
C SER A 236 -19.37 0.33 -0.51
N LEU A 237 -20.64 0.02 -0.22
CA LEU A 237 -21.07 -0.42 1.11
C LEU A 237 -20.53 -1.82 1.45
N ARG A 238 -20.58 -2.74 0.49
CA ARG A 238 -20.02 -4.10 0.64
C ARG A 238 -18.49 -4.13 0.74
N ALA A 239 -17.82 -3.10 0.24
CA ALA A 239 -16.36 -2.98 0.37
C ALA A 239 -15.89 -2.93 1.84
N LEU A 240 -16.77 -2.53 2.77
CA LEU A 240 -16.50 -2.54 4.21
C LEU A 240 -16.44 -3.98 4.80
N THR A 241 -17.00 -4.98 4.12
CA THR A 241 -17.16 -6.35 4.63
C THR A 241 -16.49 -7.40 3.74
N ALA A 242 -15.64 -7.03 2.80
CA ALA A 242 -15.06 -7.88 1.75
C ALA A 242 -16.09 -8.59 0.82
N ALA A 243 -17.39 -8.50 1.08
CA ALA A 243 -18.46 -9.13 0.29
C ALA A 243 -18.66 -8.51 -1.10
N TRP A 244 -17.91 -7.46 -1.44
CA TRP A 244 -17.93 -6.83 -2.77
C TRP A 244 -17.43 -7.77 -3.89
N ARG A 245 -16.59 -8.76 -3.55
CA ARG A 245 -16.07 -9.74 -4.51
C ARG A 245 -17.15 -10.65 -5.09
N GLU A 246 -18.24 -10.84 -4.37
CA GLU A 246 -19.37 -11.71 -4.76
C GLU A 246 -20.46 -10.95 -5.53
N ASP A 247 -20.28 -9.65 -5.75
CA ASP A 247 -21.30 -8.85 -6.44
C ASP A 247 -21.27 -9.11 -7.95
N ALA A 248 -22.45 -9.35 -8.55
CA ALA A 248 -22.59 -9.67 -9.97
C ALA A 248 -22.11 -8.55 -10.93
N SER A 249 -21.95 -7.32 -10.44
CA SER A 249 -21.38 -6.21 -11.20
C SER A 249 -19.83 -6.17 -11.14
N VAL A 250 -19.22 -7.07 -10.39
CA VAL A 250 -17.77 -7.17 -10.20
C VAL A 250 -17.23 -8.38 -10.96
N GLU A 251 -16.23 -8.15 -11.79
CA GLU A 251 -15.47 -9.19 -12.46
C GLU A 251 -14.03 -9.16 -11.94
N ILE A 252 -13.51 -10.31 -11.60
CA ILE A 252 -12.16 -10.46 -11.03
C ILE A 252 -11.35 -11.41 -11.92
N ALA A 253 -10.12 -11.03 -12.23
CA ALA A 253 -9.16 -11.85 -12.94
C ALA A 253 -7.74 -11.60 -12.41
N ASN A 254 -6.87 -12.57 -12.57
CA ASN A 254 -5.44 -12.36 -12.37
C ASN A 254 -4.81 -11.84 -13.66
N CYS A 255 -3.90 -10.87 -13.55
CA CYS A 255 -3.19 -10.35 -14.72
C CYS A 255 -1.73 -9.98 -14.39
N ARG A 256 -0.88 -10.04 -15.39
CA ARG A 256 0.49 -9.48 -15.32
C ARG A 256 0.57 -8.11 -15.96
N THR A 257 -0.36 -7.81 -16.84
CA THR A 257 -0.49 -6.49 -17.48
C THR A 257 -1.95 -6.10 -17.59
N SER A 258 -2.23 -4.80 -17.55
CA SER A 258 -3.56 -4.28 -17.85
C SER A 258 -3.46 -2.93 -18.54
N ASP A 259 -4.25 -2.74 -19.58
CA ASP A 259 -4.41 -1.45 -20.24
C ASP A 259 -5.76 -0.83 -19.85
N ILE A 260 -5.71 0.40 -19.37
CA ILE A 260 -6.89 1.21 -19.03
C ILE A 260 -6.89 2.43 -19.93
N VAL A 261 -7.96 2.64 -20.69
CA VAL A 261 -8.08 3.73 -21.65
C VAL A 261 -9.35 4.54 -21.44
N SER A 262 -9.25 5.85 -21.73
CA SER A 262 -10.36 6.80 -21.72
C SER A 262 -10.15 7.87 -22.77
N LEU A 263 -11.21 8.55 -23.19
CA LEU A 263 -11.13 9.68 -24.12
C LEU A 263 -10.53 10.96 -23.49
N GLY A 264 -10.12 10.92 -22.22
CA GLY A 264 -9.59 12.10 -21.53
C GLY A 264 -8.82 11.74 -20.27
N VAL A 265 -9.14 12.44 -19.20
CA VAL A 265 -8.52 12.25 -17.89
C VAL A 265 -8.95 10.92 -17.28
N ILE A 266 -8.01 10.19 -16.73
CA ILE A 266 -8.21 8.98 -15.91
C ILE A 266 -7.86 9.34 -14.46
N PRO A 267 -8.88 9.66 -13.63
CA PRO A 267 -8.66 9.86 -12.20
C PRO A 267 -8.17 8.55 -11.59
N THR A 268 -7.10 8.62 -10.81
CA THR A 268 -6.43 7.43 -10.28
C THR A 268 -6.04 7.66 -8.83
N THR A 269 -6.02 6.60 -8.02
CA THR A 269 -5.28 6.57 -6.75
C THR A 269 -4.29 5.42 -6.77
N LEU A 270 -3.08 5.67 -6.30
CA LEU A 270 -2.04 4.67 -6.09
C LEU A 270 -1.78 4.59 -4.59
N ASP A 271 -2.12 3.47 -3.96
CA ASP A 271 -2.02 3.27 -2.50
C ASP A 271 -2.67 4.43 -1.71
N GLY A 272 -3.88 4.86 -2.14
CA GLY A 272 -4.61 5.97 -1.56
C GLY A 272 -4.18 7.37 -2.01
N GLU A 273 -3.00 7.53 -2.61
CA GLU A 273 -2.48 8.81 -3.10
C GLU A 273 -3.09 9.18 -4.46
N PRO A 274 -3.70 10.37 -4.60
CA PRO A 274 -4.33 10.77 -5.86
C PRO A 274 -3.29 11.01 -6.96
N ARG A 275 -3.60 10.52 -8.15
CA ARG A 275 -2.85 10.70 -9.40
C ARG A 275 -3.80 11.05 -10.53
N THR A 276 -3.24 11.55 -11.60
CA THR A 276 -4.00 11.87 -12.82
C THR A 276 -3.21 11.39 -14.02
N PHE A 277 -3.81 10.50 -14.80
CA PHE A 277 -3.28 10.07 -16.09
C PHE A 277 -4.18 10.55 -17.21
N PHE A 278 -3.69 10.49 -18.45
CA PHE A 278 -4.40 10.93 -19.63
C PHE A 278 -4.44 9.80 -20.66
N HIS A 279 -5.59 9.61 -21.26
CA HIS A 279 -5.87 8.70 -22.38
C HIS A 279 -5.59 7.22 -22.11
N ARG A 280 -4.41 6.86 -21.62
CA ARG A 280 -4.02 5.47 -21.40
C ARG A 280 -3.12 5.31 -20.18
N VAL A 281 -3.42 4.30 -19.40
CA VAL A 281 -2.54 3.80 -18.33
C VAL A 281 -2.25 2.35 -18.62
N ARG A 282 -0.97 2.02 -18.68
CA ARG A 282 -0.51 0.64 -18.69
C ARG A 282 -0.06 0.25 -17.30
N VAL A 283 -0.69 -0.76 -16.76
CA VAL A 283 -0.29 -1.39 -15.50
C VAL A 283 0.52 -2.64 -15.81
N THR A 284 1.61 -2.84 -15.09
CA THR A 284 2.46 -4.03 -15.20
C THR A 284 2.79 -4.58 -13.83
N TYR A 285 2.85 -5.90 -13.71
CA TYR A 285 3.31 -6.58 -12.51
C TYR A 285 4.84 -6.56 -12.42
N GLU A 286 5.37 -6.26 -11.24
CA GLU A 286 6.80 -6.26 -10.96
C GLU A 286 7.07 -7.22 -9.78
N PRO A 287 7.60 -8.43 -10.04
CA PRO A 287 7.86 -9.41 -8.99
C PRO A 287 9.07 -9.09 -8.14
N ARG A 288 10.02 -8.28 -8.65
CA ARG A 288 11.29 -7.97 -7.99
C ARG A 288 11.25 -6.62 -7.29
N GLY A 289 10.30 -6.43 -6.38
CA GLY A 289 10.29 -5.27 -5.51
C GLY A 289 11.28 -5.41 -4.32
N PRO A 290 11.31 -4.46 -3.38
CA PRO A 290 12.22 -4.45 -2.26
C PRO A 290 11.91 -5.59 -1.28
N ARG A 291 12.91 -5.94 -0.46
CA ARG A 291 12.69 -6.79 0.70
C ARG A 291 12.06 -5.98 1.82
N VAL A 292 11.07 -6.55 2.50
CA VAL A 292 10.44 -5.97 3.69
C VAL A 292 10.47 -6.97 4.83
N ILE A 293 10.39 -6.48 6.05
CA ILE A 293 10.09 -7.31 7.21
C ILE A 293 8.59 -7.17 7.47
N ALA A 294 7.87 -8.27 7.39
CA ALA A 294 6.42 -8.36 7.62
C ALA A 294 6.14 -9.34 8.75
N LEU A 295 5.02 -9.20 9.43
CA LEU A 295 4.58 -10.22 10.38
C LEU A 295 4.06 -11.45 9.63
N PRO A 296 4.21 -12.65 10.19
CA PRO A 296 3.52 -13.82 9.70
C PRO A 296 2.03 -13.54 9.67
N GLN A 297 1.37 -13.84 8.56
CA GLN A 297 -0.09 -13.82 8.52
C GLN A 297 -0.59 -15.12 9.16
N GLU A 298 -1.47 -15.01 10.13
CA GLU A 298 -2.19 -16.17 10.64
C GLU A 298 -3.10 -16.70 9.52
N PRO A 299 -3.14 -18.02 9.31
CA PRO A 299 -3.92 -18.66 8.26
C PRO A 299 -5.43 -18.46 8.42
#